data_b7c9bf49dd1225667d14f6e9ec2372c9
#
_entry.id   b7c9bf49dd1225667d14f6e9ec2372c9
#
_cell.length_a   1.000
_cell.length_b   1.000
_cell.length_c   1.000
_cell.angle_alpha   90.00
_cell.angle_beta   90.00
_cell.angle_gamma   90.00
#
_symmetry.space_group_name_H-M   'P 1'
#
loop_
_entity.id
_entity.type
_entity.pdbx_description
1 polymer ?
#
loop_
_entity_poly.entity_id
_entity_poly.type
_entity_poly.pdbx_seq_one_letter_code
_entity_poly.pdbx_strand_id
1 'polypeptide(L)'
;PPCLPVSLLAFGLRFYVWNHVLLWSRDDTYAVHDVMELDGSKVYDTVPQNRLCWHVGNGNWCTIGIELAHATNATDFAKQWAEAVKWAGDTLRAHGWDTSRLLSHYDAARIWGGSDHTDPIGYFRQYGKTWGDFKRDVAAYMGSGYIAPIAPTDGNGGTYQPSASATRTKFPKSTGKSVNIHYALHNRHGAWNSAVTNFNDSNSDGFAGVPYGSHDMLIAWVDSGTLRYRVHTKESGWLGWVQAANYNDSVNGMAGIWGQTIDGVQMYYITPNGDYKQVYYRSQDVAHAGYWDEVCDDGSTYGGDDYAGIYGYALDRLQCYVSDGTRR
;
A
#
# COMPACT_ATOMS: atom_id res chain seq x y z
N PRO A 1 -13.65 10.61 -28.14
CA PRO A 1 -14.25 11.60 -27.28
C PRO A 1 -13.28 11.92 -26.16
N PRO A 2 -13.04 13.19 -25.85
CA PRO A 2 -12.06 13.57 -24.85
C PRO A 2 -12.66 13.34 -23.46
N CYS A 3 -12.38 12.21 -22.87
CA CYS A 3 -12.49 12.01 -21.44
C CYS A 3 -11.10 12.21 -20.88
N LEU A 4 -10.92 13.11 -19.93
CA LEU A 4 -9.79 13.09 -19.01
C LEU A 4 -10.13 13.98 -17.81
N PRO A 5 -10.99 13.54 -16.86
CA PRO A 5 -11.10 14.19 -15.58
C PRO A 5 -9.90 13.85 -14.69
N VAL A 6 -9.56 14.78 -13.81
CA VAL A 6 -8.59 14.58 -12.73
C VAL A 6 -9.31 13.91 -11.56
N SER A 7 -8.79 12.79 -11.10
CA SER A 7 -9.33 12.04 -9.97
C SER A 7 -8.44 12.19 -8.73
N LEU A 8 -9.03 12.56 -7.61
CA LEU A 8 -8.36 12.63 -6.32
C LEU A 8 -8.80 11.44 -5.45
N LEU A 9 -7.83 10.70 -4.99
CA LEU A 9 -7.96 9.51 -4.17
C LEU A 9 -7.28 9.74 -2.81
N ALA A 10 -7.66 9.01 -1.79
CA ALA A 10 -6.98 9.05 -0.50
C ALA A 10 -7.14 7.70 0.20
N PHE A 11 -6.07 6.93 0.24
CA PHE A 11 -5.99 5.68 0.99
C PHE A 11 -5.35 5.89 2.36
N GLY A 12 -5.69 5.03 3.31
CA GLY A 12 -5.13 5.02 4.65
C GLY A 12 -3.64 4.66 4.74
N LEU A 13 -2.83 5.15 3.83
CA LEU A 13 -1.38 4.98 3.79
C LEU A 13 -0.73 5.73 4.97
N ARG A 14 -0.72 5.12 6.16
CA ARG A 14 -0.25 5.83 7.37
C ARG A 14 1.27 5.91 7.51
N PHE A 15 2.08 5.09 6.81
CA PHE A 15 3.50 4.99 7.17
C PHE A 15 4.53 4.78 6.05
N TYR A 16 4.17 4.43 4.81
CA TYR A 16 5.16 4.09 3.78
C TYR A 16 4.72 4.43 2.36
N VAL A 17 4.48 5.72 2.10
CA VAL A 17 4.22 6.26 0.75
C VAL A 17 5.21 5.69 -0.26
N TRP A 18 6.48 5.62 0.14
CA TRP A 18 7.57 5.18 -0.72
C TRP A 18 7.41 3.76 -1.27
N ASN A 19 6.88 2.82 -0.51
CA ASN A 19 6.69 1.45 -0.98
C ASN A 19 5.57 1.34 -2.02
N HIS A 20 4.47 2.06 -1.82
CA HIS A 20 3.37 2.10 -2.81
C HIS A 20 3.80 2.79 -4.09
N VAL A 21 4.51 3.89 -3.96
CA VAL A 21 5.09 4.63 -5.07
C VAL A 21 5.97 3.71 -5.92
N LEU A 22 6.80 2.89 -5.30
CA LEU A 22 7.71 1.99 -6.01
C LEU A 22 7.01 0.79 -6.64
N LEU A 23 5.94 0.29 -6.04
CA LEU A 23 5.10 -0.75 -6.64
C LEU A 23 4.47 -0.22 -7.93
N TRP A 24 3.80 0.91 -7.85
CA TRP A 24 3.03 1.47 -8.97
C TRP A 24 3.89 1.98 -10.13
N SER A 25 5.17 2.29 -9.90
CA SER A 25 6.08 2.63 -10.99
C SER A 25 6.50 1.44 -11.86
N ARG A 26 6.20 0.22 -11.42
CA ARG A 26 6.63 -1.03 -12.06
C ARG A 26 5.48 -1.89 -12.55
N ASP A 27 4.34 -1.78 -11.88
CA ASP A 27 3.13 -2.51 -12.21
C ASP A 27 1.98 -1.50 -12.34
N ASP A 28 1.62 -1.18 -13.57
CA ASP A 28 0.52 -0.27 -13.90
C ASP A 28 -0.86 -0.95 -13.85
N THR A 29 -0.91 -2.23 -13.49
CA THR A 29 -2.17 -3.00 -13.34
C THR A 29 -3.01 -2.49 -12.16
N TYR A 30 -2.36 -1.96 -11.12
CA TYR A 30 -3.00 -1.30 -9.97
C TYR A 30 -2.12 -0.11 -9.57
N ALA A 31 -2.26 1.00 -10.26
CA ALA A 31 -1.40 2.14 -10.07
C ALA A 31 -2.19 3.44 -10.20
N VAL A 32 -1.67 4.47 -9.63
CA VAL A 32 -2.12 5.85 -9.80
C VAL A 32 -1.00 6.64 -10.48
N HIS A 33 -1.30 7.76 -11.13
CA HIS A 33 -0.27 8.54 -11.82
C HIS A 33 0.69 9.23 -10.86
N ASP A 34 0.16 9.78 -9.79
CA ASP A 34 0.94 10.54 -8.81
C ASP A 34 0.58 10.11 -7.38
N VAL A 35 1.54 10.19 -6.46
CA VAL A 35 1.33 9.96 -5.02
C VAL A 35 1.91 11.11 -4.22
N MET A 36 1.17 11.58 -3.23
CA MET A 36 1.60 12.69 -2.37
C MET A 36 1.88 12.23 -0.94
N GLU A 37 3.01 12.68 -0.40
CA GLU A 37 3.37 12.47 1.01
C GLU A 37 2.31 13.04 1.96
N LEU A 38 2.26 12.47 3.17
CA LEU A 38 1.28 12.80 4.20
C LEU A 38 1.30 14.29 4.63
N ASP A 39 2.41 14.97 4.44
CA ASP A 39 2.61 16.38 4.74
C ASP A 39 2.72 17.28 3.48
N GLY A 40 2.44 16.72 2.30
CA GLY A 40 2.55 17.42 1.03
C GLY A 40 3.98 17.76 0.58
N SER A 41 5.00 17.35 1.32
CA SER A 41 6.40 17.73 1.05
C SER A 41 6.92 17.20 -0.27
N LYS A 42 6.33 16.13 -0.80
CA LYS A 42 6.70 15.50 -2.08
C LYS A 42 5.48 14.96 -2.81
N VAL A 43 5.54 15.04 -4.13
CA VAL A 43 4.68 14.31 -5.06
C VAL A 43 5.58 13.42 -5.91
N TYR A 44 5.22 12.17 -6.01
CA TYR A 44 5.95 11.16 -6.78
C TYR A 44 5.19 10.85 -8.07
N ASP A 45 5.84 10.96 -9.22
CA ASP A 45 5.34 10.45 -10.49
C ASP A 45 5.55 8.92 -10.51
N THR A 46 4.49 8.15 -10.56
CA THR A 46 4.54 6.69 -10.61
C THR A 46 4.32 6.18 -12.02
N VAL A 47 3.31 6.68 -12.70
CA VAL A 47 2.98 6.36 -14.08
C VAL A 47 2.79 7.64 -14.87
N PRO A 48 3.38 7.75 -16.08
CA PRO A 48 3.14 8.93 -16.92
C PRO A 48 1.66 9.17 -17.20
N GLN A 49 1.21 10.43 -17.11
CA GLN A 49 -0.21 10.80 -17.24
C GLN A 49 -0.85 10.44 -18.59
N ASN A 50 -0.06 10.10 -19.60
CA ASN A 50 -0.54 9.62 -20.90
C ASN A 50 -0.65 8.08 -20.98
N ARG A 51 -0.49 7.37 -19.87
CA ARG A 51 -0.65 5.92 -19.76
C ARG A 51 -1.87 5.55 -18.94
N LEU A 52 -2.42 4.40 -19.20
CA LEU A 52 -3.52 3.84 -18.43
C LEU A 52 -3.05 3.42 -17.04
N CYS A 53 -3.80 3.79 -16.00
CA CYS A 53 -3.64 3.32 -14.63
C CYS A 53 -4.96 2.75 -14.10
N TRP A 54 -4.87 1.75 -13.22
CA TRP A 54 -6.04 1.10 -12.61
C TRP A 54 -6.29 1.69 -11.21
N HIS A 55 -7.09 2.77 -11.10
CA HIS A 55 -7.28 3.53 -9.86
C HIS A 55 -8.73 4.01 -9.59
N VAL A 56 -9.64 3.94 -10.58
CA VAL A 56 -11.02 4.41 -10.42
C VAL A 56 -12.07 3.48 -11.06
N GLY A 57 -11.77 2.20 -11.16
CA GLY A 57 -12.68 1.21 -11.77
C GLY A 57 -12.84 1.42 -13.27
N ASN A 58 -14.07 1.42 -13.78
CA ASN A 58 -14.31 1.53 -15.23
C ASN A 58 -13.91 2.88 -15.85
N GLY A 59 -13.54 3.88 -15.04
CA GLY A 59 -13.03 5.18 -15.48
C GLY A 59 -11.52 5.23 -15.74
N ASN A 60 -10.78 4.16 -15.49
CA ASN A 60 -9.32 4.11 -15.56
C ASN A 60 -8.73 4.59 -16.88
N TRP A 61 -9.40 4.29 -17.99
CA TRP A 61 -8.93 4.63 -19.35
C TRP A 61 -9.00 6.13 -19.67
N CYS A 62 -9.64 6.92 -18.83
CA CYS A 62 -9.90 8.33 -19.12
C CYS A 62 -9.69 9.27 -17.95
N THR A 63 -8.90 8.88 -16.94
CA THR A 63 -8.66 9.70 -15.75
C THR A 63 -7.17 9.82 -15.45
N ILE A 64 -6.78 10.97 -14.87
CA ILE A 64 -5.47 11.19 -14.27
C ILE A 64 -5.71 11.23 -12.75
N GLY A 65 -5.01 10.40 -11.98
CA GLY A 65 -5.22 10.25 -10.55
C GLY A 65 -4.02 10.62 -9.71
N ILE A 66 -4.29 11.16 -8.52
CA ILE A 66 -3.30 11.28 -7.45
C ILE A 66 -3.84 10.62 -6.19
N GLU A 67 -2.95 9.95 -5.49
CA GLU A 67 -3.19 9.33 -4.19
C GLU A 67 -2.60 10.20 -3.08
N LEU A 68 -3.39 10.48 -2.04
CA LEU A 68 -2.94 11.21 -0.86
C LEU A 68 -2.67 10.24 0.29
N ALA A 69 -1.44 10.19 0.78
CA ALA A 69 -1.17 9.49 2.04
C ALA A 69 -1.86 10.19 3.21
N HIS A 70 -2.52 9.44 4.09
CA HIS A 70 -3.26 10.05 5.19
C HIS A 70 -2.35 10.78 6.18
N ALA A 71 -2.47 12.07 6.28
CA ALA A 71 -1.87 12.86 7.35
C ALA A 71 -2.30 12.34 8.73
N THR A 72 -1.40 12.40 9.71
CA THR A 72 -1.65 11.91 11.07
C THR A 72 -2.03 13.01 12.05
N ASN A 73 -1.95 14.26 11.61
CA ASN A 73 -2.29 15.44 12.41
C ASN A 73 -2.76 16.59 11.51
N ALA A 74 -3.39 17.60 12.12
CA ALA A 74 -3.99 18.72 11.40
C ALA A 74 -2.96 19.62 10.69
N THR A 75 -1.74 19.72 11.22
CA THR A 75 -0.67 20.53 10.61
C THR A 75 -0.20 19.92 9.30
N ASP A 76 0.08 18.63 9.27
CA ASP A 76 0.48 17.93 8.05
C ASP A 76 -0.67 17.88 7.05
N PHE A 77 -1.91 17.66 7.51
CA PHE A 77 -3.08 17.74 6.63
C PHE A 77 -3.21 19.11 5.96
N ALA A 78 -3.01 20.19 6.70
CA ALA A 78 -3.13 21.55 6.13
C ALA A 78 -2.06 21.80 5.04
N LYS A 79 -0.85 21.32 5.25
CA LYS A 79 0.23 21.39 4.24
C LYS A 79 -0.12 20.53 3.02
N GLN A 80 -0.51 19.28 3.25
CA GLN A 80 -0.93 18.38 2.18
C GLN A 80 -2.11 18.92 1.39
N TRP A 81 -3.11 19.51 2.07
CA TRP A 81 -4.25 20.17 1.41
C TRP A 81 -3.80 21.24 0.44
N ALA A 82 -2.90 22.14 0.87
CA ALA A 82 -2.41 23.23 0.03
C ALA A 82 -1.66 22.70 -1.21
N GLU A 83 -0.82 21.68 -1.05
CA GLU A 83 -0.11 21.06 -2.17
C GLU A 83 -1.05 20.25 -3.09
N ALA A 84 -2.06 19.58 -2.54
CA ALA A 84 -3.07 18.87 -3.32
C ALA A 84 -3.92 19.83 -4.16
N VAL A 85 -4.31 20.97 -3.60
CA VAL A 85 -5.00 22.05 -4.32
C VAL A 85 -4.13 22.57 -5.47
N LYS A 86 -2.85 22.80 -5.19
CA LYS A 86 -1.87 23.22 -6.20
C LYS A 86 -1.72 22.19 -7.30
N TRP A 87 -1.48 20.93 -6.95
CA TRP A 87 -1.33 19.82 -7.91
C TRP A 87 -2.56 19.71 -8.83
N ALA A 88 -3.76 19.72 -8.24
CA ALA A 88 -5.01 19.60 -9.00
C ALA A 88 -5.18 20.79 -9.95
N GLY A 89 -4.96 22.02 -9.48
CA GLY A 89 -5.07 23.22 -10.32
C GLY A 89 -4.04 23.29 -11.43
N ASP A 90 -2.80 22.90 -11.17
CA ASP A 90 -1.75 22.86 -12.18
C ASP A 90 -2.01 21.78 -13.24
N THR A 91 -2.49 20.60 -12.81
CA THR A 91 -2.87 19.53 -13.73
C THR A 91 -4.05 19.95 -14.60
N LEU A 92 -5.09 20.55 -14.03
CA LEU A 92 -6.23 21.07 -14.80
C LEU A 92 -5.77 22.13 -15.84
N ARG A 93 -4.92 23.08 -15.43
CA ARG A 93 -4.38 24.10 -16.35
C ARG A 93 -3.56 23.51 -17.48
N ALA A 94 -2.68 22.52 -17.17
CA ALA A 94 -1.83 21.87 -18.17
C ALA A 94 -2.65 21.20 -19.29
N HIS A 95 -3.86 20.79 -18.97
CA HIS A 95 -4.81 20.16 -19.92
C HIS A 95 -5.88 21.11 -20.46
N GLY A 96 -5.90 22.39 -20.04
CA GLY A 96 -6.93 23.35 -20.44
C GLY A 96 -8.31 23.07 -19.88
N TRP A 97 -8.39 22.44 -18.69
CA TRP A 97 -9.63 22.04 -18.03
C TRP A 97 -9.97 22.98 -16.87
N ASP A 98 -11.26 22.97 -16.48
CA ASP A 98 -11.76 23.62 -15.29
C ASP A 98 -12.13 22.59 -14.19
N THR A 99 -12.60 23.09 -13.05
CA THR A 99 -12.95 22.25 -11.89
C THR A 99 -14.13 21.30 -12.09
N SER A 100 -14.88 21.41 -13.21
CA SER A 100 -15.89 20.42 -13.57
C SER A 100 -15.28 19.05 -13.92
N ARG A 101 -13.99 19.05 -14.29
CA ARG A 101 -13.21 17.85 -14.56
C ARG A 101 -12.51 17.26 -13.30
N LEU A 102 -12.68 17.88 -12.14
CA LEU A 102 -12.13 17.40 -10.89
C LEU A 102 -13.13 16.48 -10.19
N LEU A 103 -12.77 15.22 -10.04
CA LEU A 103 -13.61 14.16 -9.46
C LEU A 103 -12.96 13.58 -8.19
N SER A 104 -13.79 13.20 -7.23
CA SER A 104 -13.38 12.26 -6.18
C SER A 104 -13.47 10.83 -6.70
N HIS A 105 -12.86 9.87 -6.00
CA HIS A 105 -13.07 8.46 -6.31
C HIS A 105 -14.57 8.10 -6.22
N TYR A 106 -15.27 8.66 -5.21
CA TYR A 106 -16.72 8.50 -5.08
C TYR A 106 -17.49 9.00 -6.33
N ASP A 107 -17.12 10.17 -6.89
CA ASP A 107 -17.73 10.68 -8.12
C ASP A 107 -17.45 9.74 -9.30
N ALA A 108 -16.20 9.30 -9.46
CA ALA A 108 -15.77 8.38 -10.51
C ALA A 108 -16.52 7.04 -10.43
N ALA A 109 -16.64 6.48 -9.23
CA ALA A 109 -17.39 5.23 -8.99
C ALA A 109 -18.87 5.36 -9.41
N ARG A 110 -19.49 6.49 -9.18
CA ARG A 110 -20.89 6.75 -9.56
C ARG A 110 -21.07 6.99 -11.06
N ILE A 111 -20.08 7.60 -11.72
CA ILE A 111 -20.15 7.91 -13.16
C ILE A 111 -19.91 6.65 -13.99
N TRP A 112 -18.94 5.84 -13.65
CA TRP A 112 -18.50 4.71 -14.48
C TRP A 112 -18.74 3.34 -13.86
N GLY A 113 -18.91 3.23 -12.54
CA GLY A 113 -18.96 1.96 -11.82
C GLY A 113 -17.61 1.24 -11.79
N GLY A 114 -17.61 -0.02 -11.34
CA GLY A 114 -16.38 -0.83 -11.22
C GLY A 114 -15.53 -0.52 -10.00
N SER A 115 -16.03 0.32 -9.08
CA SER A 115 -15.45 0.62 -7.78
C SER A 115 -16.56 0.98 -6.80
N ASP A 116 -16.40 0.68 -5.52
CA ASP A 116 -17.28 1.07 -4.41
C ASP A 116 -16.61 2.09 -3.45
N HIS A 117 -15.46 2.58 -3.81
CA HIS A 117 -14.68 3.52 -3.03
C HIS A 117 -15.37 4.87 -2.86
N THR A 118 -15.21 5.48 -1.67
CA THR A 118 -15.86 6.75 -1.29
C THR A 118 -14.87 7.85 -0.92
N ASP A 119 -13.59 7.58 -1.02
CA ASP A 119 -12.53 8.55 -0.74
C ASP A 119 -12.51 9.69 -1.79
N PRO A 120 -11.92 10.84 -1.46
CA PRO A 120 -11.28 11.21 -0.18
C PRO A 120 -12.27 11.77 0.86
N ILE A 121 -13.58 11.60 0.68
CA ILE A 121 -14.62 12.26 1.47
C ILE A 121 -14.48 11.99 2.97
N GLY A 122 -14.28 10.73 3.35
CA GLY A 122 -14.09 10.32 4.74
C GLY A 122 -12.81 10.91 5.35
N TYR A 123 -11.74 10.91 4.59
CA TYR A 123 -10.46 11.49 4.99
C TYR A 123 -10.57 13.01 5.26
N PHE A 124 -11.14 13.73 4.33
CA PHE A 124 -11.30 15.20 4.48
C PHE A 124 -12.16 15.58 5.68
N ARG A 125 -13.23 14.82 5.95
CA ARG A 125 -14.11 15.05 7.10
C ARG A 125 -13.39 14.94 8.45
N GLN A 126 -12.37 14.12 8.57
CA GLN A 126 -11.57 13.98 9.81
C GLN A 126 -10.92 15.31 10.19
N TYR A 127 -10.69 16.19 9.21
CA TYR A 127 -10.07 17.51 9.38
C TYR A 127 -11.04 18.67 9.14
N GLY A 128 -12.36 18.41 9.20
CA GLY A 128 -13.39 19.43 9.04
C GLY A 128 -13.50 20.03 7.62
N LYS A 129 -13.02 19.30 6.61
CA LYS A 129 -13.10 19.68 5.20
C LYS A 129 -14.08 18.83 4.42
N THR A 130 -14.62 19.39 3.35
CA THR A 130 -15.53 18.71 2.41
C THR A 130 -14.91 18.65 1.02
N TRP A 131 -15.43 17.76 0.18
CA TRP A 131 -15.09 17.75 -1.25
C TRP A 131 -15.45 19.06 -1.97
N GLY A 132 -16.54 19.71 -1.54
CA GLY A 132 -16.92 21.04 -2.02
C GLY A 132 -15.90 22.12 -1.66
N ASP A 133 -15.31 22.05 -0.46
CA ASP A 133 -14.22 22.95 -0.06
C ASP A 133 -13.01 22.77 -0.95
N PHE A 134 -12.65 21.51 -1.26
CA PHE A 134 -11.52 21.21 -2.13
C PHE A 134 -11.71 21.80 -3.53
N LYS A 135 -12.87 21.54 -4.16
CA LYS A 135 -13.20 22.12 -5.47
C LYS A 135 -13.17 23.65 -5.47
N ARG A 136 -13.70 24.28 -4.43
CA ARG A 136 -13.67 25.75 -4.27
C ARG A 136 -12.23 26.26 -4.16
N ASP A 137 -11.40 25.61 -3.35
CA ASP A 137 -10.03 26.04 -3.12
C ASP A 137 -9.19 25.83 -4.40
N VAL A 138 -9.41 24.76 -5.18
CA VAL A 138 -8.80 24.55 -6.51
C VAL A 138 -9.26 25.64 -7.50
N ALA A 139 -10.56 25.98 -7.53
CA ALA A 139 -11.06 27.05 -8.38
C ALA A 139 -10.44 28.41 -8.03
N ALA A 140 -10.28 28.70 -6.74
CA ALA A 140 -9.62 29.91 -6.26
C ALA A 140 -8.12 29.93 -6.64
N TYR A 141 -7.44 28.80 -6.55
CA TYR A 141 -6.04 28.66 -7.01
C TYR A 141 -5.92 28.89 -8.53
N MET A 142 -6.85 28.41 -9.32
CA MET A 142 -6.85 28.58 -10.78
C MET A 142 -7.23 30.01 -11.19
N GLY A 143 -8.11 30.69 -10.45
CA GLY A 143 -8.35 32.11 -10.62
C GLY A 143 -7.30 32.92 -9.86
N SER A 144 -6.74 33.97 -10.44
CA SER A 144 -5.69 34.80 -9.85
C SER A 144 -6.08 35.40 -8.49
N GLY A 145 -5.90 34.72 -7.40
CA GLY A 145 -6.27 35.19 -6.05
C GLY A 145 -6.34 34.11 -4.98
N TYR A 146 -5.78 32.94 -5.23
CA TYR A 146 -5.70 31.89 -4.23
C TYR A 146 -4.87 32.35 -3.02
N ILE A 147 -5.54 32.48 -1.90
CA ILE A 147 -4.90 32.55 -0.57
C ILE A 147 -5.06 31.14 0.00
N ALA A 148 -3.93 30.44 0.19
CA ALA A 148 -3.97 29.14 0.87
C ALA A 148 -4.75 29.26 2.18
N PRO A 149 -5.59 28.28 2.55
CA PRO A 149 -6.22 28.28 3.87
C PRO A 149 -5.12 28.51 4.91
N ILE A 150 -5.38 29.41 5.85
CA ILE A 150 -4.44 29.67 6.95
C ILE A 150 -4.20 28.34 7.65
N ALA A 151 -3.02 27.75 7.44
CA ALA A 151 -2.61 26.58 8.17
C ALA A 151 -2.62 26.91 9.66
N PRO A 152 -2.96 25.97 10.56
CA PRO A 152 -2.69 26.13 11.95
C PRO A 152 -1.21 26.54 12.08
N THR A 153 -0.95 27.66 12.75
CA THR A 153 0.42 28.11 13.01
C THR A 153 1.16 26.96 13.69
N ASP A 154 2.33 26.58 13.15
CA ASP A 154 3.32 25.89 13.99
C ASP A 154 3.45 26.76 15.25
N GLY A 155 3.63 26.20 16.40
CA GLY A 155 3.69 26.94 17.67
C GLY A 155 4.69 28.11 17.71
N ASN A 156 5.33 28.46 16.57
CA ASN A 156 6.28 29.56 16.35
C ASN A 156 5.72 30.72 15.49
N GLY A 157 4.43 30.72 15.11
CA GLY A 157 3.80 31.84 14.41
C GLY A 157 4.13 31.97 12.91
N GLY A 158 4.79 30.98 12.32
CA GLY A 158 5.02 30.91 10.88
C GLY A 158 3.77 30.42 10.14
N THR A 159 3.40 31.07 9.06
CA THR A 159 2.41 30.57 8.10
C THR A 159 3.07 29.68 7.08
N TYR A 160 2.60 28.42 6.93
CA TYR A 160 3.03 27.56 5.84
C TYR A 160 2.63 28.22 4.51
N GLN A 161 3.62 28.34 3.62
CA GLN A 161 3.40 28.65 2.22
C GLN A 161 3.70 27.40 1.40
N PRO A 162 2.81 26.97 0.50
CA PRO A 162 3.14 25.86 -0.41
C PRO A 162 4.46 26.14 -1.11
N SER A 163 5.31 25.13 -1.22
CA SER A 163 6.55 25.25 -1.95
C SER A 163 6.27 25.66 -3.41
N ALA A 164 7.15 26.44 -4.03
CA ALA A 164 6.99 26.91 -5.41
C ALA A 164 6.92 25.73 -6.42
N SER A 165 7.39 24.55 -6.03
CA SER A 165 7.08 23.26 -6.68
C SER A 165 7.31 22.13 -5.68
N ALA A 166 6.30 21.28 -5.45
CA ALA A 166 6.56 19.97 -4.87
C ALA A 166 7.55 19.26 -5.81
N THR A 167 8.69 18.83 -5.26
CA THR A 167 9.71 18.20 -6.07
C THR A 167 9.22 16.83 -6.50
N ARG A 168 8.90 16.67 -7.78
CA ARG A 168 8.62 15.35 -8.35
C ARG A 168 9.89 14.51 -8.29
N THR A 169 9.84 13.45 -7.52
CA THR A 169 11.00 12.59 -7.29
C THR A 169 10.85 11.33 -8.13
N LYS A 170 11.83 11.08 -9.02
CA LYS A 170 11.93 9.78 -9.69
C LYS A 170 12.45 8.73 -8.71
N PHE A 171 12.03 7.50 -8.92
CA PHE A 171 12.42 6.37 -8.09
C PHE A 171 13.93 6.13 -8.08
N PRO A 172 14.54 5.82 -6.92
CA PRO A 172 15.84 5.20 -6.92
C PRO A 172 15.72 3.80 -7.53
N LYS A 173 16.67 3.45 -8.38
CA LYS A 173 16.81 2.07 -8.80
C LYS A 173 17.21 1.23 -7.60
N SER A 174 16.68 0.00 -7.53
CA SER A 174 17.20 -1.00 -6.61
C SER A 174 18.71 -1.14 -6.80
N THR A 175 19.46 -1.31 -5.70
CA THR A 175 20.91 -1.51 -5.75
C THR A 175 21.30 -2.86 -6.37
N GLY A 176 20.34 -3.71 -6.68
CA GLY A 176 20.55 -5.05 -7.22
C GLY A 176 21.06 -6.07 -6.21
N LYS A 177 21.27 -5.70 -4.92
CA LYS A 177 21.60 -6.69 -3.89
C LYS A 177 20.41 -7.60 -3.65
N SER A 178 20.65 -8.91 -3.66
CA SER A 178 19.66 -9.90 -3.25
C SER A 178 19.45 -9.84 -1.74
N VAL A 179 18.22 -10.05 -1.31
CA VAL A 179 17.85 -10.23 0.10
C VAL A 179 17.22 -11.60 0.23
N ASN A 180 17.73 -12.40 1.17
CA ASN A 180 17.11 -13.67 1.49
C ASN A 180 16.09 -13.48 2.62
N ILE A 181 14.97 -14.16 2.48
CA ILE A 181 13.98 -14.36 3.53
C ILE A 181 14.08 -15.79 4.03
N HIS A 182 14.03 -15.94 5.35
CA HIS A 182 14.01 -17.22 6.04
C HIS A 182 12.70 -17.33 6.80
N TYR A 183 12.06 -18.48 6.78
CA TYR A 183 10.77 -18.67 7.45
C TYR A 183 10.51 -20.14 7.78
N ALA A 184 9.77 -20.37 8.84
CA ALA A 184 9.36 -21.70 9.26
C ALA A 184 7.94 -21.68 9.84
N LEU A 185 7.23 -22.77 9.68
CA LEU A 185 5.94 -23.03 10.31
C LEU A 185 6.09 -24.06 11.42
N HIS A 186 5.36 -23.84 12.51
CA HIS A 186 5.25 -24.80 13.61
C HIS A 186 4.02 -25.69 13.37
N ASN A 187 4.20 -26.99 13.42
CA ASN A 187 3.09 -27.94 13.31
C ASN A 187 2.16 -27.79 14.49
N ARG A 188 0.87 -27.68 14.26
CA ARG A 188 -0.12 -27.56 15.30
C ARG A 188 -0.01 -28.72 16.29
N HIS A 189 0.20 -28.40 17.58
CA HIS A 189 0.48 -29.36 18.66
C HIS A 189 1.76 -30.19 18.47
N GLY A 190 2.66 -29.79 17.59
CA GLY A 190 3.85 -30.56 17.24
C GLY A 190 5.17 -29.82 17.50
N ALA A 191 6.01 -29.78 16.50
CA ALA A 191 7.33 -29.14 16.54
C ALA A 191 7.52 -28.21 15.35
N TRP A 192 8.54 -27.35 15.43
CA TRP A 192 8.97 -26.53 14.32
C TRP A 192 9.48 -27.38 13.16
N ASN A 193 9.07 -27.04 11.96
CA ASN A 193 9.71 -27.51 10.75
C ASN A 193 11.05 -26.78 10.56
N SER A 194 11.94 -27.33 9.75
CA SER A 194 13.17 -26.63 9.36
C SER A 194 12.86 -25.33 8.65
N ALA A 195 13.66 -24.30 8.92
CA ALA A 195 13.51 -23.03 8.21
C ALA A 195 13.90 -23.18 6.73
N VAL A 196 13.10 -22.54 5.88
CA VAL A 196 13.30 -22.45 4.44
C VAL A 196 13.92 -21.11 4.11
N THR A 197 14.78 -21.05 3.11
CA THR A 197 15.36 -19.81 2.59
C THR A 197 14.83 -19.55 1.19
N ASN A 198 14.11 -18.42 0.99
CA ASN A 198 13.40 -18.10 -0.23
C ASN A 198 12.45 -19.26 -0.63
N PHE A 199 12.06 -19.36 -1.89
CA PHE A 199 11.42 -20.58 -2.34
C PHE A 199 11.98 -21.07 -3.68
N ASN A 200 11.73 -22.33 -3.95
CA ASN A 200 12.09 -22.93 -5.21
C ASN A 200 11.06 -24.02 -5.53
N ASP A 201 10.55 -24.03 -6.75
CA ASP A 201 9.54 -24.97 -7.19
C ASP A 201 10.11 -26.33 -7.60
N SER A 202 11.43 -26.51 -7.55
CA SER A 202 12.11 -27.69 -8.08
C SER A 202 12.32 -28.82 -7.06
N ASN A 203 12.06 -28.57 -5.76
CA ASN A 203 12.19 -29.59 -4.72
C ASN A 203 11.28 -29.38 -3.51
N SER A 204 11.22 -30.35 -2.63
CA SER A 204 10.39 -30.36 -1.41
C SER A 204 10.83 -29.36 -0.34
N ASP A 205 12.03 -28.78 -0.46
CA ASP A 205 12.58 -27.82 0.50
C ASP A 205 12.23 -26.37 0.13
N GLY A 206 11.48 -26.17 -0.94
CA GLY A 206 11.09 -24.87 -1.45
C GLY A 206 9.87 -24.25 -0.77
N PHE A 207 9.37 -24.81 0.33
CA PHE A 207 8.23 -24.28 1.09
C PHE A 207 8.35 -24.60 2.58
N ALA A 208 7.82 -23.74 3.43
CA ALA A 208 7.60 -24.06 4.84
C ALA A 208 6.24 -24.74 5.03
N GLY A 209 6.17 -25.67 5.97
CA GLY A 209 4.96 -26.41 6.33
C GLY A 209 5.01 -27.88 5.93
N VAL A 210 3.88 -28.56 6.12
CA VAL A 210 3.70 -29.97 5.84
C VAL A 210 2.45 -30.16 5.00
N PRO A 211 2.56 -30.79 3.81
CA PRO A 211 1.39 -31.08 3.00
C PRO A 211 0.27 -31.74 3.78
N TYR A 212 -0.96 -31.22 3.65
CA TYR A 212 -2.15 -31.64 4.38
C TYR A 212 -2.07 -31.45 5.90
N GLY A 213 -1.04 -30.75 6.40
CA GLY A 213 -0.88 -30.41 7.80
C GLY A 213 -1.65 -29.15 8.20
N SER A 214 -1.59 -28.84 9.48
CA SER A 214 -2.03 -27.55 10.02
C SER A 214 -0.96 -26.97 10.93
N HIS A 215 -0.87 -25.65 10.96
CA HIS A 215 0.17 -24.92 11.63
C HIS A 215 -0.45 -23.88 12.59
N ASP A 216 0.26 -23.56 13.66
CA ASP A 216 -0.22 -22.66 14.70
C ASP A 216 0.71 -21.47 14.97
N MET A 217 1.97 -21.51 14.49
CA MET A 217 2.89 -20.40 14.59
C MET A 217 3.76 -20.28 13.32
N LEU A 218 4.13 -19.04 13.04
CA LEU A 218 5.03 -18.64 11.96
C LEU A 218 6.20 -17.85 12.56
N ILE A 219 7.42 -18.13 12.12
CA ILE A 219 8.59 -17.30 12.33
C ILE A 219 9.21 -16.93 10.99
N ALA A 220 9.59 -15.65 10.82
CA ALA A 220 10.21 -15.20 9.58
C ALA A 220 11.20 -14.06 9.84
N TRP A 221 12.29 -14.02 9.05
CA TRP A 221 13.30 -12.95 9.10
C TRP A 221 14.00 -12.79 7.76
N VAL A 222 14.74 -11.69 7.61
CA VAL A 222 15.54 -11.37 6.43
C VAL A 222 17.00 -11.15 6.83
N ASP A 223 17.93 -11.36 5.90
CA ASP A 223 19.35 -11.12 6.11
C ASP A 223 19.74 -9.62 5.99
N SER A 224 18.87 -8.80 5.43
CA SER A 224 19.03 -7.35 5.33
C SER A 224 17.68 -6.65 5.33
N GLY A 225 17.60 -5.48 5.94
CA GLY A 225 16.35 -4.75 6.13
C GLY A 225 15.55 -5.24 7.32
N THR A 226 14.26 -5.00 7.32
CA THR A 226 13.34 -5.41 8.38
C THR A 226 12.10 -6.05 7.77
N LEU A 227 11.73 -7.21 8.26
CA LEU A 227 10.47 -7.87 7.94
C LEU A 227 9.51 -7.72 9.11
N ARG A 228 8.27 -7.36 8.83
CA ARG A 228 7.16 -7.54 9.77
C ARG A 228 6.19 -8.56 9.19
N TYR A 229 5.60 -9.37 10.06
CA TYR A 229 4.68 -10.40 9.64
C TYR A 229 3.63 -10.66 10.73
N ARG A 230 2.49 -11.18 10.34
CA ARG A 230 1.41 -11.62 11.23
C ARG A 230 0.65 -12.75 10.61
N VAL A 231 -0.15 -13.43 11.42
CA VAL A 231 -1.04 -14.50 10.96
C VAL A 231 -2.48 -14.19 11.37
N HIS A 232 -3.39 -14.72 10.58
CA HIS A 232 -4.79 -14.91 10.93
C HIS A 232 -4.97 -16.34 11.41
N THR A 233 -5.76 -16.53 12.47
CA THR A 233 -6.14 -17.84 12.96
C THR A 233 -7.64 -18.01 12.91
N LYS A 234 -8.11 -19.24 12.67
CA LYS A 234 -9.54 -19.55 12.65
C LYS A 234 -10.24 -19.16 13.93
N GLU A 235 -9.53 -19.25 15.06
CA GLU A 235 -10.08 -19.11 16.40
C GLU A 235 -10.07 -17.66 16.91
N SER A 236 -9.08 -16.83 16.47
CA SER A 236 -8.87 -15.48 17.01
C SER A 236 -8.81 -14.36 15.96
N GLY A 237 -8.88 -14.69 14.67
CA GLY A 237 -8.72 -13.69 13.61
C GLY A 237 -7.30 -13.19 13.46
N TRP A 238 -7.12 -11.97 12.97
CA TRP A 238 -5.80 -11.35 12.81
C TRP A 238 -5.13 -11.05 14.14
N LEU A 239 -3.90 -11.56 14.30
CA LEU A 239 -3.05 -11.27 15.44
C LEU A 239 -2.17 -10.03 15.19
N GLY A 240 -1.47 -9.58 16.23
CA GLY A 240 -0.55 -8.46 16.17
C GLY A 240 0.63 -8.69 15.22
N TRP A 241 1.21 -7.60 14.71
CA TRP A 241 2.42 -7.64 13.90
C TRP A 241 3.66 -7.97 14.73
N VAL A 242 4.52 -8.83 14.21
CA VAL A 242 5.81 -9.24 14.76
C VAL A 242 6.93 -8.75 13.83
N GLN A 243 8.03 -8.29 14.40
CA GLN A 243 9.22 -7.84 13.64
C GLN A 243 10.50 -8.60 14.02
N ALA A 244 10.48 -9.33 15.13
CA ALA A 244 11.60 -10.16 15.57
C ALA A 244 11.43 -11.61 15.13
N ALA A 245 12.52 -12.38 15.13
CA ALA A 245 12.52 -13.82 14.94
C ALA A 245 13.26 -14.47 16.10
N ASN A 246 12.52 -15.05 17.03
CA ASN A 246 13.08 -15.70 18.21
C ASN A 246 12.21 -16.88 18.64
N TYR A 247 12.68 -18.08 18.46
CA TYR A 247 11.96 -19.31 18.82
C TYR A 247 11.65 -19.44 20.31
N ASN A 248 12.31 -18.65 21.16
CA ASN A 248 12.11 -18.67 22.62
C ASN A 248 11.19 -17.56 23.11
N ASP A 249 10.67 -16.71 22.23
CA ASP A 249 9.77 -15.60 22.59
C ASP A 249 8.45 -15.76 21.82
N SER A 250 7.47 -16.37 22.49
CA SER A 250 6.14 -16.61 21.92
C SER A 250 5.27 -15.36 21.84
N VAL A 251 5.71 -14.22 22.36
CA VAL A 251 4.94 -12.96 22.36
C VAL A 251 5.38 -12.03 21.24
N ASN A 252 6.68 -11.84 21.07
CA ASN A 252 7.23 -10.87 20.12
C ASN A 252 8.14 -11.49 19.06
N GLY A 253 8.56 -12.74 19.25
CA GLY A 253 9.52 -13.42 18.39
C GLY A 253 8.91 -14.30 17.31
N MET A 254 7.60 -14.53 17.34
CA MET A 254 6.86 -15.34 16.37
C MET A 254 5.40 -14.90 16.32
N ALA A 255 4.75 -15.12 15.18
CA ALA A 255 3.32 -14.85 14.99
C ALA A 255 2.52 -16.14 15.12
N GLY A 256 1.46 -16.14 15.92
CA GLY A 256 0.59 -17.29 16.12
C GLY A 256 0.27 -17.51 17.58
N ILE A 257 -0.58 -18.49 17.83
CA ILE A 257 -0.98 -18.93 19.17
C ILE A 257 -0.97 -20.46 19.18
N TRP A 258 -0.27 -21.05 20.15
CA TRP A 258 -0.21 -22.49 20.32
C TRP A 258 -1.59 -23.15 20.24
N GLY A 259 -1.73 -24.13 19.36
CA GLY A 259 -2.94 -24.91 19.17
C GLY A 259 -4.04 -24.25 18.32
N GLN A 260 -3.89 -22.99 17.93
CA GLN A 260 -4.79 -22.34 16.97
C GLN A 260 -4.38 -22.63 15.52
N THR A 261 -5.34 -22.55 14.60
CA THR A 261 -5.07 -22.91 13.19
C THR A 261 -4.84 -21.68 12.36
N ILE A 262 -3.64 -21.54 11.80
CA ILE A 262 -3.34 -20.50 10.80
C ILE A 262 -4.15 -20.78 9.54
N ASP A 263 -4.84 -19.76 9.03
CA ASP A 263 -5.58 -19.77 7.78
C ASP A 263 -5.34 -18.48 6.94
N GLY A 264 -4.45 -17.60 7.42
CA GLY A 264 -4.01 -16.42 6.69
C GLY A 264 -2.65 -15.90 7.18
N VAL A 265 -1.86 -15.34 6.25
CA VAL A 265 -0.54 -14.75 6.52
C VAL A 265 -0.46 -13.40 5.83
N GLN A 266 0.06 -12.40 6.53
CA GLN A 266 0.50 -11.13 5.95
C GLN A 266 1.95 -10.86 6.30
N MET A 267 2.71 -10.35 5.32
CA MET A 267 4.09 -9.96 5.47
C MET A 267 4.34 -8.60 4.85
N TYR A 268 5.30 -7.87 5.38
CA TYR A 268 5.71 -6.57 4.88
C TYR A 268 7.22 -6.38 5.03
N TYR A 269 7.91 -6.08 3.92
CA TYR A 269 9.32 -5.79 3.92
C TYR A 269 9.58 -4.29 4.03
N ILE A 270 10.18 -3.86 5.14
CA ILE A 270 10.59 -2.47 5.35
C ILE A 270 11.93 -2.27 4.64
N THR A 271 11.87 -1.61 3.51
CA THR A 271 13.01 -1.35 2.64
C THR A 271 14.05 -0.45 3.31
N PRO A 272 15.33 -0.83 3.35
CA PRO A 272 16.40 0.09 3.69
C PRO A 272 16.47 1.25 2.69
N ASN A 273 16.83 2.43 3.17
CA ASN A 273 16.92 3.62 2.33
C ASN A 273 17.85 3.38 1.13
N GLY A 274 17.33 3.61 -0.08
CA GLY A 274 18.06 3.44 -1.34
C GLY A 274 18.13 2.03 -1.92
N ASP A 275 17.54 1.01 -1.27
CA ASP A 275 17.55 -0.38 -1.76
C ASP A 275 16.16 -1.01 -1.74
N TYR A 276 15.27 -0.51 -2.57
CA TYR A 276 13.89 -0.93 -2.58
C TYR A 276 13.68 -2.40 -2.97
N LYS A 277 12.88 -3.08 -2.16
CA LYS A 277 12.38 -4.44 -2.40
C LYS A 277 11.02 -4.64 -1.73
N GLN A 278 10.34 -5.69 -2.13
CA GLN A 278 9.08 -6.15 -1.54
C GLN A 278 9.17 -7.64 -1.19
N VAL A 279 8.40 -8.06 -0.21
CA VAL A 279 8.20 -9.48 0.06
C VAL A 279 7.00 -9.98 -0.74
N TYR A 280 7.21 -11.07 -1.48
CA TYR A 280 6.20 -11.81 -2.21
C TYR A 280 5.97 -13.14 -1.50
N TYR A 281 4.72 -13.55 -1.38
CA TYR A 281 4.39 -14.79 -0.72
C TYR A 281 3.08 -15.38 -1.23
N ARG A 282 2.98 -16.70 -1.16
CA ARG A 282 1.78 -17.45 -1.51
C ARG A 282 1.60 -18.64 -0.59
N SER A 283 0.38 -19.11 -0.45
CA SER A 283 0.05 -20.26 0.37
C SER A 283 -0.73 -21.32 -0.39
N GLN A 284 -0.72 -22.51 0.15
CA GLN A 284 -1.66 -23.57 -0.16
C GLN A 284 -2.37 -23.95 1.11
N ASP A 285 -3.64 -24.31 1.01
CA ASP A 285 -4.43 -24.85 2.13
C ASP A 285 -4.75 -26.33 1.92
N VAL A 286 -5.26 -26.97 2.99
CA VAL A 286 -5.58 -28.39 3.00
C VAL A 286 -6.72 -28.80 2.06
N ALA A 287 -7.52 -27.88 1.59
CA ALA A 287 -8.69 -28.14 0.75
C ALA A 287 -8.46 -27.89 -0.73
N HIS A 288 -7.36 -27.22 -1.11
CA HIS A 288 -7.05 -26.84 -2.46
C HIS A 288 -5.76 -27.49 -2.98
N ALA A 289 -5.84 -28.06 -4.17
CA ALA A 289 -4.65 -28.63 -4.82
C ALA A 289 -3.88 -27.54 -5.58
N GLY A 290 -2.72 -27.14 -5.08
CA GLY A 290 -1.88 -26.10 -5.64
C GLY A 290 -1.85 -24.82 -4.80
N TYR A 291 -0.92 -23.93 -5.14
CA TYR A 291 -0.82 -22.63 -4.49
C TYR A 291 -1.88 -21.67 -5.01
N TRP A 292 -2.38 -20.83 -4.12
CA TRP A 292 -3.13 -19.64 -4.47
C TRP A 292 -2.21 -18.60 -5.12
N ASP A 293 -2.81 -17.60 -5.75
CA ASP A 293 -2.07 -16.51 -6.36
C ASP A 293 -1.15 -15.82 -5.36
N GLU A 294 -0.04 -15.28 -5.88
CA GLU A 294 0.97 -14.61 -5.11
C GLU A 294 0.52 -13.21 -4.70
N VAL A 295 0.68 -12.90 -3.43
CA VAL A 295 0.46 -11.56 -2.87
C VAL A 295 1.79 -10.89 -2.54
N CYS A 296 1.76 -9.56 -2.40
CA CYS A 296 2.93 -8.73 -2.20
C CYS A 296 2.73 -7.82 -0.98
N ASP A 297 3.76 -7.76 -0.15
CA ASP A 297 3.77 -7.00 1.10
C ASP A 297 2.51 -7.28 1.96
N ASP A 298 1.97 -6.31 2.68
CA ASP A 298 0.77 -6.48 3.49
C ASP A 298 -0.54 -6.40 2.67
N GLY A 299 -0.42 -6.42 1.35
CA GLY A 299 -1.56 -6.49 0.44
C GLY A 299 -2.42 -5.25 0.38
N SER A 300 -2.05 -4.18 1.08
CA SER A 300 -2.83 -2.93 1.11
C SER A 300 -2.95 -2.23 -0.25
N THR A 301 -2.30 -2.76 -1.28
CA THR A 301 -2.27 -2.26 -2.66
C THR A 301 -3.15 -3.03 -3.64
N TYR A 302 -3.57 -4.23 -3.30
CA TYR A 302 -4.40 -5.06 -4.18
C TYR A 302 -5.77 -5.22 -3.54
N GLY A 303 -6.76 -4.49 -4.04
CA GLY A 303 -8.11 -4.54 -3.49
C GLY A 303 -8.67 -5.96 -3.49
N GLY A 304 -8.68 -6.60 -2.32
CA GLY A 304 -9.29 -7.88 -2.07
C GLY A 304 -8.37 -9.01 -1.64
N ASP A 305 -7.08 -9.01 -2.04
CA ASP A 305 -6.13 -10.07 -1.71
C ASP A 305 -4.93 -9.52 -0.93
N ASP A 306 -5.19 -9.03 0.27
CA ASP A 306 -4.19 -8.46 1.15
C ASP A 306 -3.49 -9.48 2.05
N TYR A 307 -3.71 -10.77 1.82
CA TYR A 307 -3.10 -11.85 2.58
C TYR A 307 -3.02 -13.15 1.76
N ALA A 308 -2.06 -14.00 2.10
CA ALA A 308 -2.01 -15.37 1.58
C ALA A 308 -2.78 -16.31 2.50
N GLY A 309 -3.74 -17.05 1.96
CA GLY A 309 -4.60 -17.97 2.69
C GLY A 309 -6.07 -17.81 2.34
N ILE A 310 -6.90 -18.70 2.89
CA ILE A 310 -8.35 -18.64 2.78
C ILE A 310 -8.95 -18.86 4.15
N TYR A 311 -9.70 -17.91 4.65
CA TYR A 311 -10.31 -18.03 5.99
C TYR A 311 -11.17 -19.30 6.13
N GLY A 312 -10.94 -20.00 7.22
CA GLY A 312 -11.60 -21.26 7.51
C GLY A 312 -10.90 -22.51 6.98
N TYR A 313 -9.86 -22.38 6.14
CA TYR A 313 -9.07 -23.51 5.65
C TYR A 313 -7.65 -23.44 6.21
N ALA A 314 -7.18 -24.55 6.80
CA ALA A 314 -5.84 -24.57 7.38
C ALA A 314 -4.78 -24.40 6.30
N LEU A 315 -3.91 -23.43 6.50
CA LEU A 315 -2.73 -23.23 5.65
C LEU A 315 -1.76 -24.40 5.88
N ASP A 316 -1.43 -25.14 4.81
CA ASP A 316 -0.55 -26.30 4.89
C ASP A 316 0.88 -26.00 4.41
N ARG A 317 1.06 -25.04 3.50
CA ARG A 317 2.33 -24.62 2.92
C ARG A 317 2.38 -23.13 2.69
N LEU A 318 3.57 -22.56 2.86
CA LEU A 318 3.89 -21.16 2.60
C LEU A 318 5.18 -21.07 1.77
N GLN A 319 5.17 -20.21 0.77
CA GLN A 319 6.35 -19.85 -0.01
C GLN A 319 6.54 -18.33 0.02
N CYS A 320 7.80 -17.89 0.23
CA CYS A 320 8.13 -16.46 0.31
C CYS A 320 9.45 -16.17 -0.40
N TYR A 321 9.57 -14.96 -0.96
CA TYR A 321 10.84 -14.40 -1.44
C TYR A 321 10.80 -12.87 -1.36
N VAL A 322 11.96 -12.24 -1.39
CA VAL A 322 12.12 -10.79 -1.46
C VAL A 322 12.67 -10.42 -2.83
N SER A 323 12.04 -9.49 -3.50
CA SER A 323 12.42 -9.07 -4.85
C SER A 323 12.30 -7.55 -5.02
N ASP A 324 12.97 -7.04 -6.04
CA ASP A 324 12.92 -5.65 -6.47
C ASP A 324 11.71 -5.31 -7.38
N GLY A 325 10.67 -6.14 -7.34
CA GLY A 325 9.46 -6.00 -8.13
C GLY A 325 9.39 -6.92 -9.35
N THR A 326 10.40 -7.75 -9.56
CA THR A 326 10.33 -8.82 -10.56
C THR A 326 9.67 -10.04 -9.90
N ARG A 327 8.44 -10.34 -10.28
CA ARG A 327 7.79 -11.61 -9.91
C ARG A 327 8.54 -12.78 -10.54
N ARG A 328 8.66 -13.87 -9.81
CA ARG A 328 9.28 -15.12 -10.31
C ARG A 328 8.29 -15.95 -11.11
#